data_e095fa63eb8fc5e96a40b42620850205
#
_entry.id   e095fa63eb8fc5e96a40b42620850205
#
_cell.length_a   1.000
_cell.length_b   1.000
_cell.length_c   1.000
_cell.angle_alpha   90.00
_cell.angle_beta   90.00
_cell.angle_gamma   90.00
#
_symmetry.space_group_name_H-M   'P 1'
#
loop_
_entity.id
_entity.type
_entity.pdbx_description
1 polymer ?
#
loop_
_entity_poly.entity_id
_entity_poly.type
_entity_poly.pdbx_seq_one_letter_code
_entity_poly.pdbx_strand_id
1 'polypeptide(L)'
;MGLLYCSGEPNSVYQVEVVSEALTGMGYTCANFAFTDVNDLASVTQSACDSSDVIYIPTDNTAANNTEAIANVVIPAGVPVVAGE
;
A
#
# COMPACT_ATOMS: atom_id res chain seq x y z
N MET A 1 -1.75 7.69 6.60
CA MET A 1 -1.85 6.28 6.15
C MET A 1 -1.35 6.16 4.71
N GLY A 2 -0.52 5.17 4.45
CA GLY A 2 -0.03 4.89 3.10
C GLY A 2 -0.90 3.86 2.40
N LEU A 3 -1.27 4.11 1.16
CA LEU A 3 -2.06 3.19 0.35
C LEU A 3 -1.13 2.60 -0.73
N LEU A 4 -0.73 1.36 -0.55
CA LEU A 4 0.22 0.67 -1.44
C LEU A 4 -0.54 -0.23 -2.42
N TYR A 5 -0.37 0.00 -3.71
CA TYR A 5 -1.11 -0.74 -4.73
C TYR A 5 -0.33 -0.82 -6.05
N CYS A 6 -0.73 -1.75 -6.90
CA CYS A 6 -0.16 -1.88 -8.23
C CYS A 6 -0.95 -1.01 -9.23
N SER A 7 -0.29 -0.07 -9.86
CA SER A 7 -0.94 0.86 -10.80
C SER A 7 -1.41 0.16 -12.08
N GLY A 8 -0.90 -1.03 -12.36
CA GLY A 8 -1.34 -1.81 -13.51
C GLY A 8 -2.61 -2.61 -13.28
N GLU A 9 -3.17 -2.61 -12.07
CA GLU A 9 -4.38 -3.36 -11.76
C GLU A 9 -5.55 -2.40 -11.51
N PRO A 10 -6.51 -2.31 -12.45
CA PRO A 10 -7.65 -1.38 -12.31
C PRO A 10 -8.47 -1.57 -11.04
N ASN A 11 -8.61 -2.82 -10.58
CA ASN A 11 -9.34 -3.11 -9.34
C ASN A 11 -8.66 -2.48 -8.13
N SER A 12 -7.33 -2.53 -8.08
CA SER A 12 -6.56 -1.93 -6.99
C SER A 12 -6.68 -0.41 -7.00
N VAL A 13 -6.60 0.19 -8.17
CA VAL A 13 -6.74 1.64 -8.32
C VAL A 13 -8.12 2.08 -7.84
N TYR A 14 -9.17 1.37 -8.23
CA TYR A 14 -10.53 1.69 -7.80
C TYR A 14 -10.68 1.56 -6.28
N GLN A 15 -10.18 0.49 -5.70
CA GLN A 15 -10.28 0.26 -4.25
C GLN A 15 -9.53 1.34 -3.47
N VAL A 16 -8.36 1.74 -3.95
CA VAL A 16 -7.59 2.81 -3.30
C VAL A 16 -8.36 4.12 -3.32
N GLU A 17 -9.01 4.46 -4.41
CA GLU A 17 -9.83 5.67 -4.50
C GLU A 17 -10.96 5.64 -3.47
N VAL A 18 -11.67 4.53 -3.37
CA VAL A 18 -12.79 4.38 -2.42
C VAL A 18 -12.29 4.46 -0.98
N VAL A 19 -11.22 3.74 -0.66
CA VAL A 19 -10.67 3.71 0.70
C VAL A 19 -10.10 5.09 1.07
N SER A 20 -9.39 5.73 0.15
CA SER A 20 -8.82 7.06 0.39
C SER A 20 -9.92 8.07 0.69
N GLU A 21 -11.01 8.05 -0.06
CA GLU A 21 -12.15 8.94 0.17
C GLU A 21 -12.78 8.69 1.54
N ALA A 22 -13.00 7.42 1.88
CA ALA A 22 -13.59 7.05 3.16
C ALA A 22 -12.70 7.48 4.34
N LEU A 23 -11.40 7.23 4.26
CA LEU A 23 -10.47 7.59 5.32
C LEU A 23 -10.31 9.11 5.46
N THR A 24 -10.29 9.81 4.35
CA THR A 24 -10.23 11.28 4.37
C THR A 24 -11.48 11.86 5.04
N GLY A 25 -12.63 11.27 4.76
CA GLY A 25 -13.90 11.64 5.40
C GLY A 25 -13.90 11.41 6.91
N MET A 26 -13.06 10.48 7.40
CA MET A 26 -12.92 10.20 8.83
C MET A 26 -11.81 11.03 9.49
N GLY A 27 -11.15 11.91 8.76
CA GLY A 27 -10.12 12.79 9.29
C GLY A 27 -8.70 12.25 9.15
N TYR A 28 -8.49 11.14 8.44
CA TYR A 28 -7.14 10.61 8.20
C TYR A 28 -6.50 11.26 6.99
N THR A 29 -5.18 11.41 7.04
CA THR A 29 -4.40 11.85 5.89
C THR A 29 -3.90 10.63 5.14
N CYS A 30 -4.20 10.55 3.85
CA CYS A 30 -3.82 9.42 3.00
C CYS A 30 -2.83 9.85 1.92
N ALA A 31 -1.83 9.01 1.67
CA ALA A 31 -0.90 9.18 0.57
C ALA A 31 -0.90 7.92 -0.28
N ASN A 32 -0.91 8.08 -1.59
CA ASN A 32 -0.93 6.96 -2.53
C ASN A 32 0.48 6.58 -2.95
N PHE A 33 0.81 5.29 -2.85
CA PHE A 33 2.10 4.75 -3.25
C PHE A 33 1.85 3.63 -4.25
N ALA A 34 2.05 3.95 -5.53
CA ALA A 34 1.82 3.01 -6.61
C ALA A 34 3.13 2.39 -7.08
N PHE A 35 3.15 1.06 -7.24
CA PHE A 35 4.26 0.37 -7.89
C PHE A 35 3.78 -0.20 -9.23
N THR A 36 4.70 -0.40 -10.18
CA THR A 36 4.34 -0.92 -11.51
C THR A 36 4.61 -2.42 -11.62
N ASP A 37 5.68 -2.89 -10.98
CA ASP A 37 6.03 -4.31 -10.96
C ASP A 37 6.83 -4.63 -9.69
N VAL A 38 7.29 -5.89 -9.57
CA VAL A 38 8.04 -6.31 -8.39
C VAL A 38 9.41 -5.64 -8.27
N ASN A 39 9.96 -5.10 -9.36
CA ASN A 39 11.27 -4.46 -9.32
C ASN A 39 11.26 -3.16 -8.54
N ASP A 40 10.17 -2.40 -8.60
CA ASP A 40 10.04 -1.17 -7.83
C ASP A 40 9.19 -1.31 -6.56
N LEU A 41 8.63 -2.49 -6.32
CA LEU A 41 7.81 -2.74 -5.14
C LEU A 41 8.54 -2.42 -3.83
N ALA A 42 9.76 -2.91 -3.67
CA ALA A 42 10.53 -2.68 -2.45
C ALA A 42 10.81 -1.19 -2.23
N SER A 43 11.18 -0.46 -3.28
CA SER A 43 11.46 0.97 -3.20
C SER A 43 10.21 1.77 -2.83
N VAL A 44 9.10 1.46 -3.46
CA VAL A 44 7.83 2.14 -3.19
C VAL A 44 7.35 1.82 -1.77
N THR A 45 7.49 0.57 -1.34
CA THR A 45 7.12 0.16 0.01
C THR A 45 7.97 0.89 1.05
N GLN A 46 9.28 1.04 0.79
CA GLN A 46 10.16 1.78 1.68
C GLN A 46 9.73 3.26 1.78
N SER A 47 9.38 3.87 0.67
CA SER A 47 8.88 5.25 0.65
C SER A 47 7.59 5.38 1.45
N ALA A 48 6.71 4.40 1.33
CA ALA A 48 5.46 4.36 2.10
C ALA A 48 5.75 4.26 3.60
N CYS A 49 6.71 3.41 4.00
CA CYS A 49 7.12 3.28 5.41
C CYS A 49 7.69 4.57 5.97
N ASP A 50 8.49 5.28 5.17
CA ASP A 50 9.14 6.52 5.61
C ASP A 50 8.13 7.65 5.84
N SER A 51 7.00 7.61 5.14
CA SER A 51 6.01 8.68 5.16
C SER A 51 4.73 8.34 5.93
N SER A 52 4.55 7.09 6.33
CA SER A 52 3.29 6.60 6.87
C SER A 52 3.48 5.84 8.16
N ASP A 53 2.50 5.94 9.07
CA ASP A 53 2.47 5.16 10.31
C ASP A 53 1.81 3.81 10.11
N VAL A 54 0.93 3.70 9.13
CA VAL A 54 0.21 2.46 8.78
C VAL A 54 0.09 2.38 7.27
N ILE A 55 0.25 1.18 6.72
CA ILE A 55 0.09 0.93 5.28
C ILE A 55 -1.15 0.07 5.07
N TYR A 56 -1.99 0.47 4.13
CA TYR A 56 -3.13 -0.32 3.67
C TYR A 56 -2.84 -0.86 2.27
N ILE A 57 -3.08 -2.16 2.08
CA ILE A 57 -2.96 -2.82 0.79
C ILE A 57 -4.34 -3.32 0.39
N PRO A 58 -4.93 -2.82 -0.71
CA PRO A 58 -6.22 -3.32 -1.16
C PRO A 58 -6.09 -4.75 -1.72
N THR A 59 -7.19 -5.31 -2.20
CA THR A 59 -7.18 -6.62 -2.85
C THR A 59 -6.40 -6.50 -4.15
N ASP A 60 -5.11 -6.84 -4.12
CA ASP A 60 -4.15 -6.63 -5.19
C ASP A 60 -3.38 -7.93 -5.40
N ASN A 61 -3.54 -8.54 -6.59
CA ASN A 61 -2.92 -9.81 -6.88
C ASN A 61 -1.40 -9.74 -6.88
N THR A 62 -0.84 -8.66 -7.38
CA THR A 62 0.62 -8.49 -7.39
C THR A 62 1.16 -8.34 -5.98
N ALA A 63 0.51 -7.54 -5.15
CA ALA A 63 0.91 -7.38 -3.75
C ALA A 63 0.73 -8.69 -2.98
N ALA A 64 -0.38 -9.41 -3.20
CA ALA A 64 -0.64 -10.68 -2.54
C ALA A 64 0.41 -11.74 -2.90
N ASN A 65 0.90 -11.74 -4.14
CA ASN A 65 1.92 -12.68 -4.59
C ASN A 65 3.33 -12.29 -4.12
N ASN A 66 3.51 -11.10 -3.57
CA ASN A 66 4.80 -10.57 -3.14
C ASN A 66 4.78 -10.11 -1.68
N THR A 67 3.96 -10.73 -0.86
CA THR A 67 3.82 -10.36 0.57
C THR A 67 5.14 -10.46 1.32
N GLU A 68 5.99 -11.43 0.97
CA GLU A 68 7.29 -11.60 1.60
C GLU A 68 8.20 -10.39 1.32
N ALA A 69 8.22 -9.89 0.09
CA ALA A 69 9.00 -8.72 -0.27
C ALA A 69 8.52 -7.48 0.51
N ILE A 70 7.20 -7.32 0.65
CA ILE A 70 6.63 -6.24 1.44
C ILE A 70 7.00 -6.40 2.91
N ALA A 71 6.87 -7.61 3.47
CA ALA A 71 7.20 -7.88 4.86
C ALA A 71 8.66 -7.57 5.17
N ASN A 72 9.58 -7.89 4.25
CA ASN A 72 11.00 -7.62 4.42
C ASN A 72 11.31 -6.13 4.55
N VAL A 73 10.44 -5.27 4.07
CA VAL A 73 10.58 -3.81 4.19
C VAL A 73 9.86 -3.30 5.43
N VAL A 74 8.61 -3.72 5.66
CA VAL A 74 7.78 -3.13 6.72
C VAL A 74 8.15 -3.62 8.11
N ILE A 75 8.60 -4.86 8.25
CA ILE A 75 8.96 -5.41 9.57
C ILE A 75 10.13 -4.65 10.19
N PRO A 76 11.28 -4.46 9.50
CA PRO A 76 12.37 -3.67 10.05
C PRO A 76 11.98 -2.21 10.31
N ALA A 77 11.08 -1.66 9.51
CA ALA A 77 10.62 -0.28 9.67
C ALA A 77 9.62 -0.12 10.83
N GLY A 78 9.06 -1.22 11.32
CA GLY A 78 8.08 -1.18 12.40
C GLY A 78 6.73 -0.61 12.01
N VAL A 79 6.38 -0.66 10.72
CA VAL A 79 5.12 -0.11 10.21
C VAL A 79 4.11 -1.24 10.05
N PRO A 80 2.94 -1.17 10.71
CA PRO A 80 1.91 -2.19 10.54
C PRO A 80 1.25 -2.09 9.17
N VAL A 81 0.82 -3.24 8.65
CA VAL A 81 0.16 -3.35 7.35
C VAL A 81 -1.22 -3.95 7.54
N VAL A 82 -2.22 -3.31 6.93
CA VAL A 82 -3.59 -3.83 6.88
C VAL A 82 -3.85 -4.27 5.44
N ALA A 83 -4.15 -5.53 5.25
CA ALA A 83 -4.46 -6.09 3.94
C ALA A 83 -5.97 -6.15 3.73
N GLY A 84 -6.40 -5.88 2.49
CA GLY A 84 -7.82 -5.85 2.13
C GLY A 84 -8.44 -7.23 1.91
N GLU A 85 -7.71 -8.29 2.14
CA GLU A 85 -8.23 -9.65 2.00
C GLU A 85 -8.46 -10.28 3.36
#